data_e2b5bd092ecfc059386a6b198aec510b
#
_entry.id   e2b5bd092ecfc059386a6b198aec510b
#
_cell.length_a   1.000
_cell.length_b   1.000
_cell.length_c   1.000
_cell.angle_alpha   90.00
_cell.angle_beta   90.00
_cell.angle_gamma   90.00
#
_symmetry.space_group_name_H-M   'P 1'
#
loop_
_entity.id
_entity.type
_entity.pdbx_description
1 polymer ?
#
loop_
_entity_poly.entity_id
_entity_poly.type
_entity_poly.pdbx_seq_one_letter_code
_entity_poly.pdbx_strand_id
1 'polypeptide(L)'
;QYLPQIFHLLRNYVADPIADQLKLWDLLIYDYLVGNTDNHIKNISLLYSENLKTIRFAPAYDIVSTVIYPGSSREMAIGIGGERNIDHMKREHFDRAAADAGLSKKMALKHFDALADGFEKALNEMSIQLMEEGYPKARDIREQILKEGGYSHL
;
A
#
# COMPACT_ATOMS: atom_id res chain seq x y z
N GLN A 1 17.47 -3.23 1.32
CA GLN A 1 16.12 -3.20 0.71
C GLN A 1 15.38 -4.47 1.14
N TYR A 2 14.26 -4.33 1.83
CA TYR A 2 13.50 -5.49 2.31
C TYR A 2 12.56 -6.08 1.26
N LEU A 3 12.11 -5.28 0.28
CA LEU A 3 11.10 -5.68 -0.70
C LEU A 3 11.44 -6.95 -1.48
N PRO A 4 12.60 -7.08 -2.15
CA PRO A 4 12.93 -8.30 -2.88
C PRO A 4 12.93 -9.54 -2.01
N GLN A 5 13.35 -9.41 -0.74
CA GLN A 5 13.38 -10.51 0.21
C GLN A 5 11.98 -10.96 0.63
N ILE A 6 11.06 -10.02 0.87
CA ILE A 6 9.66 -10.32 1.22
C ILE A 6 8.97 -11.01 0.03
N PHE A 7 9.14 -10.50 -1.19
CA PHE A 7 8.59 -11.13 -2.38
C PHE A 7 9.18 -12.51 -2.65
N HIS A 8 10.49 -12.70 -2.38
CA HIS A 8 11.13 -14.01 -2.45
C HIS A 8 10.51 -15.00 -1.45
N LEU A 9 10.26 -14.56 -0.21
CA LEU A 9 9.60 -15.37 0.80
C LEU A 9 8.19 -15.77 0.38
N LEU A 10 7.37 -14.83 -0.08
CA LEU A 10 6.03 -15.12 -0.56
C LEU A 10 6.04 -16.09 -1.74
N ARG A 11 7.00 -15.93 -2.68
CA ARG A 11 7.10 -16.79 -3.85
C ARG A 11 7.38 -18.26 -3.50
N ASN A 12 8.15 -18.52 -2.45
CA ASN A 12 8.68 -19.85 -2.17
C ASN A 12 7.96 -20.57 -1.03
N TYR A 13 7.24 -19.86 -0.15
CA TYR A 13 6.76 -20.46 1.09
C TYR A 13 5.25 -20.36 1.33
N VAL A 14 4.52 -19.51 0.60
CA VAL A 14 3.06 -19.43 0.77
C VAL A 14 2.31 -20.40 -0.15
N ALA A 15 1.08 -20.73 0.21
CA ALA A 15 0.26 -21.69 -0.53
C ALA A 15 -0.24 -21.14 -1.88
N ASP A 16 -0.39 -19.85 -2.02
CA ASP A 16 -0.77 -19.18 -3.28
C ASP A 16 0.15 -17.99 -3.57
N PRO A 17 1.33 -18.27 -4.15
CA PRO A 17 2.35 -17.25 -4.35
C PRO A 17 1.90 -16.08 -5.23
N ILE A 18 1.09 -16.36 -6.26
CA ILE A 18 0.63 -15.32 -7.19
C ILE A 18 -0.31 -14.37 -6.47
N ALA A 19 -1.35 -14.89 -5.83
CA ALA A 19 -2.33 -14.06 -5.13
C ALA A 19 -1.70 -13.28 -3.97
N ASP A 20 -0.82 -13.91 -3.19
CA ASP A 20 -0.24 -13.28 -2.01
C ASP A 20 0.82 -12.23 -2.37
N GLN A 21 1.58 -12.42 -3.45
CA GLN A 21 2.47 -11.36 -3.97
C GLN A 21 1.66 -10.15 -4.48
N LEU A 22 0.54 -10.37 -5.17
CA LEU A 22 -0.31 -9.29 -5.64
C LEU A 22 -0.97 -8.53 -4.48
N LYS A 23 -1.40 -9.23 -3.42
CA LYS A 23 -1.93 -8.56 -2.22
C LYS A 23 -0.89 -7.64 -1.55
N LEU A 24 0.35 -8.11 -1.42
CA LEU A 24 1.42 -7.25 -0.91
C LEU A 24 1.68 -6.07 -1.84
N TRP A 25 1.67 -6.30 -3.15
CA TRP A 25 1.87 -5.24 -4.14
C TRP A 25 0.79 -4.16 -4.05
N ASP A 26 -0.48 -4.58 -3.99
CA ASP A 26 -1.62 -3.68 -3.82
C ASP A 26 -1.55 -2.90 -2.49
N LEU A 27 -1.10 -3.54 -1.41
CA LEU A 27 -0.89 -2.88 -0.13
C LEU A 27 0.17 -1.77 -0.22
N LEU A 28 1.30 -2.02 -0.89
CA LEU A 28 2.35 -1.01 -1.08
C LEU A 28 1.86 0.19 -1.91
N ILE A 29 1.06 -0.07 -2.95
CA ILE A 29 0.44 1.00 -3.74
C ILE A 29 -0.54 1.79 -2.87
N TYR A 30 -1.38 1.10 -2.11
CA TYR A 30 -2.38 1.74 -1.25
C TYR A 30 -1.72 2.58 -0.15
N ASP A 31 -0.67 2.06 0.52
CA ASP A 31 0.11 2.80 1.51
C ASP A 31 0.66 4.11 0.93
N TYR A 32 1.17 4.07 -0.30
CA TYR A 32 1.61 5.26 -1.01
C TYR A 32 0.46 6.22 -1.28
N LEU A 33 -0.64 5.76 -1.88
CA LEU A 33 -1.77 6.62 -2.25
C LEU A 33 -2.38 7.33 -1.04
N VAL A 34 -2.60 6.60 0.05
CA VAL A 34 -3.20 7.13 1.29
C VAL A 34 -2.21 7.95 2.13
N GLY A 35 -0.93 7.81 1.89
CA GLY A 35 0.11 8.49 2.65
C GLY A 35 0.43 7.81 3.99
N ASN A 36 0.52 6.48 4.00
CA ASN A 36 1.01 5.70 5.14
C ASN A 36 2.53 5.61 5.11
N THR A 37 3.23 6.52 5.77
CA THR A 37 4.70 6.48 5.84
C THR A 37 5.24 5.54 6.92
N ASP A 38 4.37 5.06 7.83
CA ASP A 38 4.73 4.09 8.87
C ASP A 38 4.51 2.62 8.42
N ASN A 39 4.60 2.36 7.13
CA ASN A 39 4.43 1.05 6.51
C ASN A 39 5.63 0.12 6.75
N HIS A 40 6.02 -0.09 8.00
CA HIS A 40 7.20 -0.89 8.32
C HIS A 40 6.94 -2.41 8.25
N ILE A 41 8.02 -3.19 8.15
CA ILE A 41 7.96 -4.65 7.96
C ILE A 41 7.20 -5.40 9.07
N LYS A 42 7.10 -4.84 10.27
CA LYS A 42 6.34 -5.46 11.38
C LYS A 42 4.83 -5.46 11.15
N ASN A 43 4.33 -4.64 10.23
CA ASN A 43 2.93 -4.61 9.80
C ASN A 43 2.63 -5.62 8.68
N ILE A 44 3.63 -6.42 8.31
CA ILE A 44 3.50 -7.52 7.35
C ILE A 44 3.54 -8.83 8.11
N SER A 45 2.50 -9.64 7.98
CA SER A 45 2.36 -10.90 8.71
C SER A 45 1.97 -12.06 7.80
N LEU A 46 2.31 -13.24 8.25
CA LEU A 46 1.90 -14.50 7.63
C LEU A 46 0.99 -15.27 8.61
N LEU A 47 -0.03 -15.88 8.07
CA LEU A 47 -0.96 -16.72 8.81
C LEU A 47 -0.73 -18.18 8.46
N TYR A 48 -0.66 -19.02 9.47
CA TYR A 48 -0.71 -20.47 9.33
C TYR A 48 -2.17 -20.96 9.33
N SER A 49 -2.44 -21.98 8.52
CA SER A 49 -3.70 -22.72 8.63
C SER A 49 -3.78 -23.40 10.00
N GLU A 50 -4.98 -23.76 10.44
CA GLU A 50 -5.22 -24.44 11.73
C GLU A 50 -4.37 -25.70 11.90
N ASN A 51 -4.14 -26.44 10.83
CA ASN A 51 -3.32 -27.65 10.82
C ASN A 51 -1.82 -27.38 10.61
N LEU A 52 -1.39 -26.12 10.59
CA LEU A 52 -0.01 -25.65 10.39
C LEU A 52 0.66 -26.12 9.07
N LYS A 53 -0.12 -26.56 8.08
CA LYS A 53 0.42 -27.12 6.81
C LYS A 53 0.57 -26.07 5.72
N THR A 54 -0.16 -24.98 5.79
CA THR A 54 -0.12 -23.92 4.78
C THR A 54 0.09 -22.57 5.40
N ILE A 55 0.75 -21.70 4.65
CA ILE A 55 1.04 -20.32 5.03
C ILE A 55 0.42 -19.41 3.99
N ARG A 56 -0.20 -18.31 4.41
CA ARG A 56 -0.76 -17.28 3.54
C ARG A 56 -0.35 -15.91 4.04
N PHE A 57 -0.30 -14.95 3.12
CA PHE A 57 -0.17 -13.54 3.48
C PHE A 57 -1.40 -13.10 4.30
N ALA A 58 -1.17 -12.49 5.45
CA ALA A 58 -2.25 -12.01 6.32
C ALA A 58 -3.02 -10.87 5.66
N PRO A 59 -4.30 -10.65 6.00
CA PRO A 59 -4.98 -9.41 5.69
C PRO A 59 -4.18 -8.20 6.18
N ALA A 60 -4.23 -7.11 5.42
CA ALA A 60 -3.58 -5.87 5.80
C ALA A 60 -4.19 -5.29 7.09
N TYR A 61 -3.35 -4.74 7.95
CA TYR A 61 -3.73 -4.06 9.19
C TYR A 61 -2.81 -2.86 9.42
N ASP A 62 -3.20 -1.99 10.35
CA ASP A 62 -2.45 -0.78 10.73
C ASP A 62 -2.18 0.16 9.54
N ILE A 63 -3.19 0.32 8.68
CA ILE A 63 -3.15 1.25 7.57
C ILE A 63 -3.71 2.58 8.02
N VAL A 64 -2.83 3.57 8.15
CA VAL A 64 -3.17 4.93 8.61
C VAL A 64 -2.55 5.94 7.66
N SER A 65 -3.32 6.96 7.26
CA SER A 65 -2.72 8.11 6.59
C SER A 65 -1.93 8.94 7.60
N THR A 66 -0.63 8.67 7.70
CA THR A 66 0.25 9.35 8.67
C THR A 66 0.58 10.77 8.24
N VAL A 67 0.63 11.02 6.93
CA VAL A 67 1.01 12.34 6.37
C VAL A 67 0.02 13.46 6.66
N ILE A 68 -1.21 13.13 7.06
CA ILE A 68 -2.21 14.15 7.45
C ILE A 68 -1.92 14.78 8.82
N TYR A 69 -1.04 14.19 9.61
CA TYR A 69 -0.68 14.72 10.92
C TYR A 69 0.53 15.65 10.82
N PRO A 70 0.45 16.88 11.36
CA PRO A 70 1.57 17.80 11.33
C PRO A 70 2.83 17.22 11.98
N GLY A 71 3.97 17.36 11.31
CA GLY A 71 5.25 16.87 11.79
C GLY A 71 5.52 15.38 11.54
N SER A 72 4.61 14.66 10.89
CA SER A 72 4.87 13.29 10.47
C SER A 72 5.98 13.21 9.42
N SER A 73 6.73 12.10 9.45
CA SER A 73 7.76 11.82 8.45
C SER A 73 7.15 11.76 7.05
N ARG A 74 7.88 12.27 6.06
CA ARG A 74 7.57 12.08 4.63
C ARG A 74 8.32 10.87 4.06
N GLU A 75 9.15 10.20 4.87
CA GLU A 75 9.91 9.01 4.49
C GLU A 75 9.13 7.75 4.80
N MET A 76 8.75 6.99 3.79
CA MET A 76 8.15 5.67 3.94
C MET A 76 9.15 4.69 4.58
N ALA A 77 8.70 3.89 5.52
CA ALA A 77 9.54 2.87 6.19
C ALA A 77 10.00 1.81 5.19
N ILE A 78 9.14 1.40 4.25
CA ILE A 78 9.50 0.56 3.11
C ILE A 78 9.58 1.44 1.87
N GLY A 79 10.79 1.65 1.35
CA GLY A 79 11.01 2.39 0.11
C GLY A 79 10.63 1.59 -1.13
N ILE A 80 10.22 2.27 -2.18
CA ILE A 80 9.75 1.72 -3.44
C ILE A 80 10.71 2.12 -4.57
N GLY A 81 11.32 1.15 -5.24
CA GLY A 81 12.19 1.40 -6.40
C GLY A 81 13.36 2.36 -6.12
N GLY A 82 13.90 2.31 -4.90
CA GLY A 82 15.00 3.15 -4.46
C GLY A 82 14.60 4.51 -3.89
N GLU A 83 13.31 4.89 -3.93
CA GLU A 83 12.80 6.11 -3.32
C GLU A 83 12.09 5.81 -2.00
N ARG A 84 12.25 6.69 -1.02
CA ARG A 84 11.57 6.63 0.27
C ARG A 84 10.69 7.84 0.53
N ASN A 85 11.08 9.01 0.03
CA ASN A 85 10.31 10.21 0.23
C ASN A 85 9.05 10.17 -0.63
N ILE A 86 7.88 10.20 0.02
CA ILE A 86 6.58 10.09 -0.64
C ILE A 86 6.34 11.22 -1.65
N ASP A 87 6.89 12.42 -1.41
CA ASP A 87 6.74 13.59 -2.30
C ASP A 87 7.55 13.45 -3.59
N HIS A 88 8.57 12.61 -3.59
CA HIS A 88 9.41 12.34 -4.76
C HIS A 88 9.03 11.04 -5.47
N MET A 89 8.22 10.22 -4.81
CA MET A 89 7.81 8.92 -5.34
C MET A 89 6.84 9.09 -6.51
N LYS A 90 7.07 8.33 -7.58
CA LYS A 90 6.29 8.38 -8.82
C LYS A 90 6.09 6.97 -9.35
N ARG A 91 5.19 6.84 -10.33
CA ARG A 91 4.91 5.58 -11.03
C ARG A 91 6.17 4.83 -11.51
N GLU A 92 7.22 5.56 -11.93
CA GLU A 92 8.48 4.95 -12.37
C GLU A 92 9.24 4.19 -11.26
N HIS A 93 9.04 4.59 -9.99
CA HIS A 93 9.62 3.88 -8.84
C HIS A 93 8.91 2.53 -8.63
N PHE A 94 7.61 2.48 -8.86
CA PHE A 94 6.85 1.22 -8.87
C PHE A 94 7.27 0.31 -10.03
N ASP A 95 7.57 0.88 -11.20
CA ASP A 95 8.11 0.12 -12.33
C ASP A 95 9.44 -0.56 -11.98
N ARG A 96 10.36 0.16 -11.35
CA ARG A 96 11.64 -0.40 -10.87
C ARG A 96 11.42 -1.44 -9.77
N ALA A 97 10.56 -1.13 -8.79
CA ALA A 97 10.25 -2.04 -7.70
C ALA A 97 9.62 -3.36 -8.18
N ALA A 98 8.78 -3.32 -9.22
CA ALA A 98 8.21 -4.52 -9.82
C ALA A 98 9.30 -5.44 -10.39
N ALA A 99 10.29 -4.88 -11.07
CA ALA A 99 11.42 -5.63 -11.60
C ALA A 99 12.26 -6.25 -10.46
N ASP A 100 12.58 -5.48 -9.43
CA ASP A 100 13.34 -5.93 -8.26
C ASP A 100 12.60 -7.03 -7.47
N ALA A 101 11.27 -6.94 -7.41
CA ALA A 101 10.40 -7.94 -6.78
C ALA A 101 10.21 -9.20 -7.64
N GLY A 102 10.64 -9.19 -8.90
CA GLY A 102 10.44 -10.30 -9.84
C GLY A 102 8.96 -10.46 -10.25
N LEU A 103 8.20 -9.37 -10.22
CA LEU A 103 6.82 -9.33 -10.71
C LEU A 103 6.78 -9.07 -12.22
N SER A 104 5.72 -9.53 -12.88
CA SER A 104 5.40 -9.08 -14.23
C SER A 104 5.17 -7.57 -14.22
N LYS A 105 6.05 -6.81 -14.88
CA LYS A 105 5.96 -5.37 -15.00
C LYS A 105 4.57 -4.93 -15.50
N LYS A 106 4.06 -5.58 -16.55
CA LYS A 106 2.73 -5.29 -17.11
C LYS A 106 1.62 -5.46 -16.08
N MET A 107 1.66 -6.52 -15.28
CA MET A 107 0.65 -6.79 -14.26
C MET A 107 0.79 -5.82 -13.09
N ALA A 108 1.99 -5.58 -12.60
CA ALA A 108 2.27 -4.68 -11.50
C ALA A 108 1.80 -3.24 -11.80
N LEU A 109 2.09 -2.73 -12.99
CA LEU A 109 1.65 -1.40 -13.40
C LEU A 109 0.15 -1.32 -13.68
N LYS A 110 -0.47 -2.39 -14.18
CA LYS A 110 -1.93 -2.47 -14.31
C LYS A 110 -2.63 -2.34 -12.95
N HIS A 111 -2.09 -2.99 -11.91
CA HIS A 111 -2.60 -2.86 -10.53
C HIS A 111 -2.42 -1.43 -10.01
N PHE A 112 -1.24 -0.84 -10.24
CA PHE A 112 -0.99 0.55 -9.86
C PHE A 112 -2.02 1.50 -10.50
N ASP A 113 -2.18 1.42 -11.81
CA ASP A 113 -3.09 2.28 -12.57
C ASP A 113 -4.55 2.09 -12.09
N ALA A 114 -4.99 0.84 -11.89
CA ALA A 114 -6.35 0.55 -11.44
C ALA A 114 -6.64 1.09 -10.03
N LEU A 115 -5.69 0.96 -9.08
CA LEU A 115 -5.83 1.51 -7.74
C LEU A 115 -5.80 3.04 -7.75
N ALA A 116 -4.91 3.65 -8.52
CA ALA A 116 -4.82 5.10 -8.66
C ALA A 116 -6.11 5.70 -9.27
N ASP A 117 -6.61 5.11 -10.34
CA ASP A 117 -7.83 5.57 -11.02
C ASP A 117 -9.09 5.44 -10.13
N GLY A 118 -9.15 4.42 -9.29
CA GLY A 118 -10.28 4.18 -8.40
C GLY A 118 -10.20 4.90 -7.05
N PHE A 119 -9.03 5.41 -6.67
CA PHE A 119 -8.74 5.85 -5.30
C PHE A 119 -9.63 6.99 -4.82
N GLU A 120 -9.69 8.08 -5.58
CA GLU A 120 -10.47 9.26 -5.19
C GLU A 120 -11.97 8.95 -5.05
N LYS A 121 -12.51 8.18 -6.01
CA LYS A 121 -13.90 7.77 -5.98
C LYS A 121 -14.21 6.94 -4.73
N ALA A 122 -13.41 5.92 -4.45
CA ALA A 122 -13.59 5.06 -3.28
C ALA A 122 -13.48 5.85 -1.97
N LEU A 123 -12.51 6.77 -1.89
CA LEU A 123 -12.33 7.63 -0.72
C LEU A 123 -13.51 8.58 -0.51
N ASN A 124 -14.06 9.13 -1.59
CA ASN A 124 -15.25 9.98 -1.55
C ASN A 124 -16.48 9.20 -1.05
N GLU A 125 -16.72 8.03 -1.61
CA GLU A 125 -17.87 7.17 -1.22
C GLU A 125 -17.79 6.78 0.26
N MET A 126 -16.61 6.36 0.73
CA MET A 126 -16.40 6.02 2.13
C MET A 126 -16.55 7.24 3.05
N SER A 127 -16.06 8.41 2.65
CA SER A 127 -16.23 9.65 3.41
C SER A 127 -17.71 10.02 3.59
N ILE A 128 -18.51 9.89 2.54
CA ILE A 128 -19.96 10.16 2.60
C ILE A 128 -20.63 9.19 3.57
N GLN A 129 -20.36 7.89 3.44
CA GLN A 129 -20.90 6.87 4.32
C GLN A 129 -20.57 7.16 5.79
N LEU A 130 -19.31 7.46 6.11
CA LEU A 130 -18.89 7.77 7.48
C LEU A 130 -19.58 9.04 8.03
N MET A 131 -19.81 10.04 7.19
CA MET A 131 -20.54 11.24 7.61
C MET A 131 -22.02 10.91 7.95
N GLU A 132 -22.67 10.05 7.16
CA GLU A 132 -24.03 9.57 7.42
C GLU A 132 -24.10 8.74 8.71
N GLU A 133 -23.06 8.01 9.04
CA GLU A 133 -22.89 7.24 10.29
C GLU A 133 -22.55 8.12 11.51
N GLY A 134 -22.40 9.44 11.35
CA GLY A 134 -22.16 10.38 12.45
C GLY A 134 -20.69 10.77 12.67
N TYR A 135 -19.82 10.59 11.68
CA TYR A 135 -18.41 11.00 11.72
C TYR A 135 -18.13 12.22 10.82
N PRO A 136 -18.51 13.46 11.23
CA PRO A 136 -18.44 14.64 10.35
C PRO A 136 -17.02 15.00 9.92
N LYS A 137 -16.00 14.62 10.71
CA LYS A 137 -14.59 14.85 10.37
C LYS A 137 -14.08 14.02 9.19
N ALA A 138 -14.86 13.03 8.72
CA ALA A 138 -14.48 12.20 7.59
C ALA A 138 -14.21 13.03 6.32
N ARG A 139 -14.94 14.15 6.13
CA ARG A 139 -14.69 15.09 5.02
C ARG A 139 -13.28 15.69 5.10
N ASP A 140 -12.92 16.24 6.26
CA ASP A 140 -11.65 16.92 6.43
C ASP A 140 -10.47 15.95 6.27
N ILE A 141 -10.62 14.73 6.80
CA ILE A 141 -9.64 13.66 6.65
C ILE A 141 -9.47 13.28 5.18
N ARG A 142 -10.55 13.12 4.44
CA ARG A 142 -10.52 12.86 3.00
C ARG A 142 -9.75 13.94 2.24
N GLU A 143 -10.07 15.22 2.50
CA GLU A 143 -9.41 16.35 1.84
C GLU A 143 -7.91 16.38 2.14
N GLN A 144 -7.53 16.08 3.37
CA GLN A 144 -6.12 16.00 3.76
C GLN A 144 -5.41 14.81 3.08
N ILE A 145 -6.03 13.64 3.00
CA ILE A 145 -5.48 12.48 2.29
C ILE A 145 -5.23 12.81 0.82
N LEU A 146 -6.22 13.40 0.15
CA LEU A 146 -6.09 13.78 -1.27
C LEU A 146 -5.02 14.84 -1.51
N LYS A 147 -4.76 15.70 -0.54
CA LYS A 147 -3.78 16.77 -0.63
C LYS A 147 -2.38 16.32 -0.27
N GLU A 148 -2.23 15.50 0.77
CA GLU A 148 -0.94 15.19 1.41
C GLU A 148 -0.44 13.77 1.08
N GLY A 149 -1.30 12.87 0.65
CA GLY A 149 -0.93 11.52 0.24
C GLY A 149 -0.24 11.46 -1.12
N GLY A 150 0.34 10.31 -1.43
CA GLY A 150 1.02 10.09 -2.72
C GLY A 150 0.09 10.26 -3.93
N TYR A 151 -1.21 10.10 -3.74
CA TYR A 151 -2.20 10.38 -4.79
C TYR A 151 -2.08 11.80 -5.36
N SER A 152 -1.72 12.79 -4.54
CA SER A 152 -1.56 14.18 -4.97
C SER A 152 -0.43 14.40 -6.00
N HIS A 153 0.44 13.43 -6.19
CA HIS A 153 1.59 13.50 -7.10
C HIS A 153 1.38 12.73 -8.41
N LEU A 154 0.18 12.19 -8.65
CA LEU A 154 -0.24 11.53 -9.89
C LEU A 154 -0.91 12.53 -10.86
#